data_1966a2d076d2db758c6033a980f8df99
#
_entry.id   1966a2d076d2db758c6033a980f8df99
#
_cell.length_a   1.000
_cell.length_b   1.000
_cell.length_c   1.000
_cell.angle_alpha   90.00
_cell.angle_beta   90.00
_cell.angle_gamma   90.00
#
_symmetry.space_group_name_H-M   'P 1'
#
loop_
_entity.id
_entity.type
_entity.pdbx_description
1 polymer ?
#
loop_
_entity_poly.entity_id
_entity_poly.type
_entity_poly.pdbx_seq_one_letter_code
_entity_poly.pdbx_strand_id
1 'polypeptide(L)'
;MTSRKKGYSKYPNKFSYKVNNWAKHWWASLLLVIAVLVLYIFFSTLCGVSYGMLNGTIAIEIMVIITSFSLLYPKWGKISTERWLNKDNIKQPFSEKRWRLWLLVLLTFIYLFWISQVAGADLINLGDKTFDSNMKRVMTNPWLYTFAGCVLAPVSEELMYRGVIYSLLKKSFPVLFSAILQALIFALMHGTMVQFPVAFGLGLFNAMIVQMTGTYLYNIGFHMLFNVGAQFLTPHLPNVLPDLTLALAFYTLAIVLILAIFVVYLKRQELDVGVIKKK
;
A
#
# COMPACT_ATOMS: atom_id res chain seq x y z
N MET A 1 39.60 5.73 -34.44
CA MET A 1 38.40 6.42 -33.95
C MET A 1 37.46 5.40 -33.34
N THR A 2 37.56 5.14 -32.03
CA THR A 2 36.73 4.15 -31.30
C THR A 2 35.63 4.92 -30.55
N SER A 3 34.43 4.81 -31.04
CA SER A 3 33.21 5.36 -30.44
C SER A 3 32.99 4.72 -29.06
N ARG A 4 33.29 5.43 -27.99
CA ARG A 4 32.85 5.07 -26.63
C ARG A 4 31.33 5.14 -26.59
N LYS A 5 30.64 3.99 -26.66
CA LYS A 5 29.23 3.86 -26.28
C LYS A 5 29.15 4.28 -24.81
N LYS A 6 28.58 5.45 -24.52
CA LYS A 6 28.16 5.86 -23.18
C LYS A 6 27.12 4.83 -22.72
N GLY A 7 27.53 3.90 -21.87
CA GLY A 7 26.63 3.00 -21.18
C GLY A 7 25.72 3.82 -20.28
N TYR A 8 24.50 4.10 -20.75
CA TYR A 8 23.46 4.60 -19.86
C TYR A 8 23.22 3.53 -18.80
N SER A 9 23.50 3.85 -17.55
CA SER A 9 23.11 3.03 -16.42
C SER A 9 21.61 2.72 -16.55
N LYS A 10 21.28 1.45 -16.70
CA LYS A 10 19.95 0.93 -16.97
C LYS A 10 18.97 1.10 -15.79
N TYR A 11 19.45 1.73 -14.72
CA TYR A 11 18.71 2.02 -13.50
C TYR A 11 18.77 3.52 -13.24
N PRO A 12 17.66 4.19 -12.99
CA PRO A 12 17.69 5.54 -12.49
C PRO A 12 18.24 5.53 -11.06
N ASN A 13 19.58 5.45 -10.95
CA ASN A 13 20.32 5.53 -9.70
C ASN A 13 20.28 6.96 -9.14
N LYS A 14 19.11 7.49 -8.92
CA LYS A 14 18.96 8.74 -8.19
C LYS A 14 18.05 8.53 -6.98
N PHE A 15 18.39 7.56 -6.15
CA PHE A 15 18.08 7.60 -4.73
C PHE A 15 19.05 8.49 -3.93
N SER A 16 19.84 9.35 -4.57
CA SER A 16 20.20 10.56 -3.87
C SER A 16 18.94 11.43 -3.89
N TYR A 17 18.02 11.19 -2.96
CA TYR A 17 17.21 12.28 -2.50
C TYR A 17 18.23 13.38 -2.14
N LYS A 18 18.50 14.30 -3.05
CA LYS A 18 18.84 15.63 -2.61
C LYS A 18 17.75 15.92 -1.61
N VAL A 19 18.12 16.01 -0.34
CA VAL A 19 17.29 16.63 0.68
C VAL A 19 17.04 18.03 0.12
N ASN A 20 16.06 18.12 -0.75
CA ASN A 20 15.66 19.36 -1.41
C ASN A 20 15.16 20.26 -0.28
N ASN A 21 15.07 21.54 -0.53
CA ASN A 21 14.54 22.57 0.39
C ASN A 21 13.22 22.19 1.11
N TRP A 22 12.53 21.14 0.68
CA TRP A 22 11.39 20.50 1.33
C TRP A 22 11.70 19.90 2.71
N ALA A 23 12.92 19.40 2.95
CA ALA A 23 13.28 18.94 4.31
C ALA A 23 13.29 20.08 5.33
N LYS A 24 13.46 21.32 4.87
CA LYS A 24 13.30 22.51 5.70
C LYS A 24 11.82 22.83 6.02
N HIS A 25 10.88 22.27 5.25
CA HIS A 25 9.45 22.51 5.35
C HIS A 25 8.66 21.18 5.47
N TRP A 26 9.13 20.28 6.35
CA TRP A 26 8.48 18.98 6.60
C TRP A 26 6.99 19.14 6.96
N TRP A 27 6.62 20.22 7.65
CA TRP A 27 5.24 20.57 7.98
C TRP A 27 4.37 20.79 6.73
N ALA A 28 4.93 21.27 5.62
CA ALA A 28 4.17 21.45 4.38
C ALA A 28 3.71 20.12 3.77
N SER A 29 4.56 19.07 3.83
CA SER A 29 4.17 17.73 3.39
C SER A 29 3.07 17.16 4.29
N LEU A 30 3.14 17.37 5.61
CA LEU A 30 2.10 16.93 6.54
C LEU A 30 0.80 17.70 6.33
N LEU A 31 0.85 19.02 6.13
CA LEU A 31 -0.34 19.80 5.82
C LEU A 31 -1.02 19.35 4.53
N LEU A 32 -0.24 19.03 3.49
CA LEU A 32 -0.80 18.50 2.25
C LEU A 32 -1.43 17.11 2.45
N VAL A 33 -0.82 16.25 3.25
CA VAL A 33 -1.41 14.95 3.60
C VAL A 33 -2.72 15.14 4.37
N ILE A 34 -2.74 16.02 5.37
CA ILE A 34 -3.95 16.34 6.13
C ILE A 34 -5.03 16.90 5.20
N ALA A 35 -4.68 17.82 4.28
CA ALA A 35 -5.64 18.37 3.31
C ALA A 35 -6.24 17.28 2.42
N VAL A 36 -5.42 16.33 1.92
CA VAL A 36 -5.89 15.19 1.13
C VAL A 36 -6.88 14.34 1.94
N LEU A 37 -6.56 14.04 3.20
CA LEU A 37 -7.43 13.23 4.07
C LEU A 37 -8.74 13.96 4.41
N VAL A 38 -8.68 15.25 4.73
CA VAL A 38 -9.88 16.07 5.02
C VAL A 38 -10.79 16.13 3.81
N LEU A 39 -10.24 16.36 2.61
CA LEU A 39 -11.01 16.35 1.37
C LEU A 39 -11.63 14.98 1.10
N TYR A 40 -10.87 13.90 1.30
CA TYR A 40 -11.38 12.54 1.15
C TYR A 40 -12.57 12.27 2.08
N ILE A 41 -12.42 12.56 3.38
CA ILE A 41 -13.48 12.38 4.38
C ILE A 41 -14.71 13.25 4.03
N PHE A 42 -14.50 14.52 3.69
CA PHE A 42 -15.58 15.43 3.30
C PHE A 42 -16.38 14.91 2.12
N PHE A 43 -15.71 14.57 1.02
CA PHE A 43 -16.39 14.07 -0.17
C PHE A 43 -17.00 12.68 0.04
N SER A 44 -16.35 11.81 0.82
CA SER A 44 -16.91 10.50 1.19
C SER A 44 -18.22 10.63 1.96
N THR A 45 -18.26 11.55 2.93
CA THR A 45 -19.48 11.83 3.70
C THR A 45 -20.56 12.44 2.80
N LEU A 46 -20.20 13.40 1.96
CA LEU A 46 -21.13 14.05 1.04
C LEU A 46 -21.74 13.05 0.04
N CYS A 47 -20.92 12.20 -0.58
CA CYS A 47 -21.38 11.16 -1.48
C CYS A 47 -22.27 10.13 -0.78
N GLY A 48 -21.89 9.70 0.44
CA GLY A 48 -22.69 8.77 1.24
C GLY A 48 -24.07 9.30 1.57
N VAL A 49 -24.17 10.59 1.93
CA VAL A 49 -25.44 11.26 2.21
C VAL A 49 -26.28 11.46 0.93
N SER A 50 -25.65 11.88 -0.17
CA SER A 50 -26.37 12.28 -1.40
C SER A 50 -26.85 11.10 -2.23
N TYR A 51 -26.07 10.00 -2.29
CA TYR A 51 -26.32 8.88 -3.20
C TYR A 51 -26.61 7.55 -2.51
N GLY A 52 -26.68 7.54 -1.18
CA GLY A 52 -26.71 6.33 -0.38
C GLY A 52 -25.34 5.65 -0.31
N MET A 53 -25.17 4.76 0.69
CA MET A 53 -23.83 4.29 1.04
C MET A 53 -23.10 3.52 -0.07
N LEU A 54 -23.79 2.67 -0.81
CA LEU A 54 -23.14 1.87 -1.86
C LEU A 54 -22.76 2.71 -3.07
N ASN A 55 -23.73 3.45 -3.62
CA ASN A 55 -23.48 4.31 -4.77
C ASN A 55 -22.51 5.45 -4.42
N GLY A 56 -22.60 5.97 -3.20
CA GLY A 56 -21.66 6.95 -2.67
C GLY A 56 -20.24 6.41 -2.55
N THR A 57 -20.05 5.16 -2.09
CA THR A 57 -18.74 4.50 -2.04
C THR A 57 -18.15 4.37 -3.44
N ILE A 58 -18.92 3.90 -4.42
CA ILE A 58 -18.44 3.76 -5.80
C ILE A 58 -18.08 5.13 -6.39
N ALA A 59 -18.90 6.14 -6.16
CA ALA A 59 -18.64 7.48 -6.66
C ALA A 59 -17.34 8.06 -6.08
N ILE A 60 -17.10 7.90 -4.77
CA ILE A 60 -15.86 8.39 -4.14
C ILE A 60 -14.63 7.64 -4.63
N GLU A 61 -14.70 6.30 -4.79
CA GLU A 61 -13.59 5.51 -5.31
C GLU A 61 -13.20 5.95 -6.72
N ILE A 62 -14.16 6.14 -7.60
CA ILE A 62 -13.92 6.65 -8.96
C ILE A 62 -13.32 8.06 -8.91
N MET A 63 -13.82 8.96 -8.07
CA MET A 63 -13.30 10.31 -7.92
C MET A 63 -11.85 10.28 -7.41
N VAL A 64 -11.54 9.43 -6.42
CA VAL A 64 -10.18 9.27 -5.89
C VAL A 64 -9.24 8.73 -6.97
N ILE A 65 -9.68 7.76 -7.77
CA ILE A 65 -8.89 7.23 -8.88
C ILE A 65 -8.56 8.34 -9.88
N ILE A 66 -9.55 9.10 -10.34
CA ILE A 66 -9.35 10.18 -11.32
C ILE A 66 -8.43 11.26 -10.77
N THR A 67 -8.67 11.71 -9.53
CA THR A 67 -7.87 12.77 -8.88
C THR A 67 -6.44 12.31 -8.66
N SER A 68 -6.25 11.13 -8.09
CA SER A 68 -4.91 10.57 -7.84
C SER A 68 -4.15 10.33 -9.12
N PHE A 69 -4.80 9.79 -10.16
CA PHE A 69 -4.20 9.61 -11.47
C PHE A 69 -3.76 10.95 -12.09
N SER A 70 -4.59 11.98 -11.99
CA SER A 70 -4.26 13.33 -12.48
C SER A 70 -3.06 13.92 -11.75
N LEU A 71 -2.97 13.76 -10.43
CA LEU A 71 -1.85 14.23 -9.60
C LEU A 71 -0.55 13.47 -9.89
N LEU A 72 -0.65 12.19 -10.24
CA LEU A 72 0.49 11.32 -10.53
C LEU A 72 0.94 11.39 -11.99
N TYR A 73 0.16 12.02 -12.86
CA TYR A 73 0.49 12.11 -14.28
C TYR A 73 1.74 13.00 -14.50
N PRO A 74 2.76 12.52 -15.25
CA PRO A 74 4.08 13.17 -15.32
C PRO A 74 4.09 14.59 -15.86
N LYS A 75 3.09 14.98 -16.63
CA LYS A 75 3.00 16.34 -17.20
C LYS A 75 2.49 17.36 -16.21
N TRP A 76 1.71 16.96 -15.20
CA TRP A 76 0.98 17.88 -14.33
C TRP A 76 1.51 17.92 -12.89
N GLY A 77 2.10 16.83 -12.42
CA GLY A 77 2.62 16.77 -11.07
C GLY A 77 3.84 15.86 -10.98
N LYS A 78 4.96 16.41 -10.51
CA LYS A 78 6.14 15.61 -10.13
C LYS A 78 6.01 15.13 -8.67
N ILE A 79 4.82 14.62 -8.31
CA ILE A 79 4.57 14.19 -6.93
C ILE A 79 5.28 12.88 -6.67
N SER A 80 5.23 11.95 -7.61
CA SER A 80 5.81 10.62 -7.46
C SER A 80 6.94 10.34 -8.46
N THR A 81 7.91 9.55 -8.04
CA THR A 81 8.96 8.97 -8.89
C THR A 81 8.55 7.62 -9.45
N GLU A 82 7.58 6.99 -8.82
CA GLU A 82 6.99 5.72 -9.23
C GLU A 82 6.02 5.95 -10.40
N ARG A 83 5.86 4.94 -11.23
CA ARG A 83 5.00 4.99 -12.42
C ARG A 83 3.87 3.97 -12.29
N TRP A 84 2.73 4.30 -12.92
CA TRP A 84 1.63 3.35 -13.05
C TRP A 84 2.09 2.03 -13.68
N LEU A 85 2.81 2.14 -14.78
CA LEU A 85 3.40 1.00 -15.47
C LEU A 85 4.86 1.32 -15.84
N ASN A 86 5.80 0.65 -15.20
CA ASN A 86 7.20 0.70 -15.58
C ASN A 86 7.59 -0.61 -16.27
N LYS A 87 7.62 -0.58 -17.61
CA LYS A 87 7.92 -1.78 -18.44
C LYS A 87 9.28 -2.40 -18.12
N ASP A 88 10.24 -1.60 -17.71
CA ASP A 88 11.58 -2.08 -17.35
C ASP A 88 11.57 -2.82 -16.01
N ASN A 89 10.67 -2.48 -15.11
CA ASN A 89 10.57 -3.05 -13.77
C ASN A 89 9.68 -4.31 -13.72
N ILE A 90 8.75 -4.50 -14.67
CA ILE A 90 7.89 -5.71 -14.71
C ILE A 90 8.73 -6.98 -14.85
N LYS A 91 9.86 -6.92 -15.56
CA LYS A 91 10.76 -8.06 -15.79
C LYS A 91 11.81 -8.24 -14.68
N GLN A 92 11.98 -7.31 -13.76
CA GLN A 92 13.05 -7.34 -12.76
C GLN A 92 12.81 -8.22 -11.53
N PRO A 93 11.58 -8.45 -11.05
CA PRO A 93 11.35 -9.34 -9.91
C PRO A 93 12.00 -10.71 -10.06
N PHE A 94 12.04 -11.21 -11.27
CA PHE A 94 12.52 -12.56 -11.60
C PHE A 94 13.95 -12.60 -12.14
N SER A 95 14.75 -11.53 -11.95
CA SER A 95 16.17 -11.58 -12.34
C SER A 95 16.94 -12.57 -11.44
N GLU A 96 17.87 -13.35 -12.02
CA GLU A 96 18.65 -14.39 -11.33
C GLU A 96 19.33 -13.92 -10.03
N LYS A 97 19.68 -12.64 -9.94
CA LYS A 97 20.36 -12.06 -8.76
C LYS A 97 19.43 -11.70 -7.60
N ARG A 98 18.12 -11.64 -7.82
CA ARG A 98 17.16 -11.14 -6.82
C ARG A 98 16.05 -12.12 -6.44
N TRP A 99 16.01 -13.29 -7.04
CA TRP A 99 14.94 -14.27 -6.83
C TRP A 99 14.74 -14.66 -5.36
N ARG A 100 15.85 -14.77 -4.57
CA ARG A 100 15.77 -15.08 -3.13
C ARG A 100 15.03 -14.01 -2.35
N LEU A 101 15.26 -12.73 -2.66
CA LEU A 101 14.55 -11.62 -2.02
C LEU A 101 13.06 -11.66 -2.38
N TRP A 102 12.74 -11.93 -3.64
CA TRP A 102 11.35 -12.05 -4.09
C TRP A 102 10.66 -13.28 -3.52
N LEU A 103 11.36 -14.35 -3.30
CA LEU A 103 10.82 -15.53 -2.61
C LEU A 103 10.46 -15.16 -1.16
N LEU A 104 11.33 -14.44 -0.45
CA LEU A 104 11.03 -13.95 0.91
C LEU A 104 9.83 -13.00 0.93
N VAL A 105 9.73 -12.11 -0.04
CA VAL A 105 8.57 -11.20 -0.19
C VAL A 105 7.29 -12.00 -0.40
N LEU A 106 7.31 -12.98 -1.29
CA LEU A 106 6.16 -13.85 -1.56
C LEU A 106 5.75 -14.66 -0.34
N LEU A 107 6.72 -15.28 0.36
CA LEU A 107 6.44 -16.04 1.58
C LEU A 107 5.88 -15.13 2.69
N THR A 108 6.40 -13.92 2.82
CA THR A 108 5.87 -12.92 3.77
C THR A 108 4.46 -12.49 3.41
N PHE A 109 4.15 -12.34 2.11
CA PHE A 109 2.79 -12.07 1.65
C PHE A 109 1.84 -13.22 1.97
N ILE A 110 2.24 -14.46 1.67
CA ILE A 110 1.45 -15.65 1.95
C ILE A 110 1.18 -15.76 3.47
N TYR A 111 2.20 -15.51 4.28
CA TYR A 111 2.05 -15.50 5.72
C TYR A 111 1.08 -14.40 6.20
N LEU A 112 1.28 -13.15 5.76
CA LEU A 112 0.39 -12.03 6.11
C LEU A 112 -1.04 -12.29 5.62
N PHE A 113 -1.18 -12.79 4.40
CA PHE A 113 -2.48 -13.15 3.83
C PHE A 113 -3.17 -14.20 4.69
N TRP A 114 -2.48 -15.33 4.95
CA TRP A 114 -3.07 -16.45 5.68
C TRP A 114 -3.46 -16.07 7.12
N ILE A 115 -2.54 -15.43 7.86
CA ILE A 115 -2.85 -15.03 9.24
C ILE A 115 -3.99 -14.00 9.29
N SER A 116 -4.11 -13.14 8.28
CA SER A 116 -5.21 -12.17 8.21
C SER A 116 -6.55 -12.83 7.95
N GLN A 117 -6.60 -13.88 7.13
CA GLN A 117 -7.84 -14.62 6.91
C GLN A 117 -8.25 -15.41 8.16
N VAL A 118 -7.30 -16.10 8.78
CA VAL A 118 -7.55 -16.91 10.00
C VAL A 118 -7.92 -16.02 11.18
N ALA A 119 -7.12 -15.01 11.49
CA ALA A 119 -7.42 -14.09 12.58
C ALA A 119 -8.67 -13.24 12.30
N GLY A 120 -8.95 -12.94 11.02
CA GLY A 120 -10.18 -12.26 10.61
C GLY A 120 -11.42 -13.08 10.96
N ALA A 121 -11.40 -14.39 10.73
CA ALA A 121 -12.49 -15.28 11.10
C ALA A 121 -12.75 -15.29 12.63
N ASP A 122 -11.69 -15.30 13.43
CA ASP A 122 -11.80 -15.25 14.90
C ASP A 122 -12.27 -13.86 15.39
N LEU A 123 -11.77 -12.79 14.80
CA LEU A 123 -12.11 -11.40 15.17
C LEU A 123 -13.55 -11.01 14.82
N ILE A 124 -14.13 -11.58 13.76
CA ILE A 124 -15.56 -11.42 13.42
C ILE A 124 -16.44 -11.81 14.61
N ASN A 125 -16.07 -12.85 15.34
CA ASN A 125 -16.84 -13.36 16.47
C ASN A 125 -16.73 -12.49 17.75
N LEU A 126 -15.80 -11.53 17.80
CA LEU A 126 -15.69 -10.58 18.91
C LEU A 126 -16.77 -9.49 18.90
N GLY A 127 -17.68 -9.50 17.91
CA GLY A 127 -18.88 -8.66 17.89
C GLY A 127 -18.62 -7.20 17.52
N ASP A 128 -17.72 -6.94 16.58
CA ASP A 128 -17.60 -5.60 15.99
C ASP A 128 -18.85 -5.25 15.18
N LYS A 129 -19.75 -4.47 15.80
CA LYS A 129 -21.03 -4.05 15.20
C LYS A 129 -20.85 -3.33 13.86
N THR A 130 -19.74 -2.66 13.67
CA THR A 130 -19.43 -1.96 12.41
C THR A 130 -19.10 -2.96 11.32
N PHE A 131 -18.32 -3.98 11.65
CA PHE A 131 -18.00 -5.08 10.73
C PHE A 131 -19.29 -5.85 10.35
N ASP A 132 -20.11 -6.23 11.32
CA ASP A 132 -21.38 -6.92 11.09
C ASP A 132 -22.33 -6.11 10.21
N SER A 133 -22.42 -4.80 10.44
CA SER A 133 -23.26 -3.92 9.63
C SER A 133 -22.79 -3.82 8.18
N ASN A 134 -21.47 -3.78 7.97
CA ASN A 134 -20.87 -3.77 6.65
C ASN A 134 -21.10 -5.10 5.92
N MET A 135 -20.96 -6.22 6.62
CA MET A 135 -21.23 -7.55 6.04
C MET A 135 -22.69 -7.73 5.63
N LYS A 136 -23.64 -7.27 6.44
CA LYS A 136 -25.08 -7.27 6.07
C LYS A 136 -25.34 -6.46 4.81
N ARG A 137 -24.65 -5.34 4.60
CA ARG A 137 -24.76 -4.53 3.37
C ARG A 137 -24.20 -5.25 2.15
N VAL A 138 -23.09 -5.98 2.28
CA VAL A 138 -22.56 -6.83 1.20
C VAL A 138 -23.63 -7.80 0.69
N MET A 139 -24.45 -8.35 1.59
CA MET A 139 -25.51 -9.29 1.23
C MET A 139 -26.68 -8.67 0.44
N THR A 140 -26.84 -7.34 0.42
CA THR A 140 -27.92 -6.69 -0.33
C THR A 140 -27.66 -6.63 -1.83
N ASN A 141 -26.37 -6.48 -2.25
CA ASN A 141 -25.97 -6.51 -3.64
C ASN A 141 -24.53 -7.06 -3.74
N PRO A 142 -24.35 -8.38 -3.65
CA PRO A 142 -23.03 -9.00 -3.49
C PRO A 142 -22.07 -8.70 -4.64
N TRP A 143 -22.56 -8.67 -5.86
CA TRP A 143 -21.71 -8.39 -7.04
C TRP A 143 -21.15 -6.98 -7.05
N LEU A 144 -21.98 -6.00 -6.72
CA LEU A 144 -21.56 -4.60 -6.72
C LEU A 144 -20.61 -4.32 -5.56
N TYR A 145 -20.87 -4.90 -4.38
CA TYR A 145 -19.96 -4.80 -3.23
C TYR A 145 -18.64 -5.51 -3.50
N THR A 146 -18.68 -6.68 -4.15
CA THR A 146 -17.45 -7.39 -4.55
C THR A 146 -16.62 -6.56 -5.50
N PHE A 147 -17.24 -5.97 -6.52
CA PHE A 147 -16.54 -5.10 -7.47
C PHE A 147 -15.97 -3.86 -6.77
N ALA A 148 -16.75 -3.19 -5.94
CA ALA A 148 -16.31 -2.03 -5.19
C ALA A 148 -15.15 -2.38 -4.23
N GLY A 149 -15.31 -3.41 -3.40
CA GLY A 149 -14.34 -3.79 -2.38
C GLY A 149 -13.10 -4.52 -2.89
N CYS A 150 -13.23 -5.37 -3.92
CA CYS A 150 -12.12 -6.17 -4.41
C CYS A 150 -11.38 -5.54 -5.61
N VAL A 151 -11.97 -4.54 -6.28
CA VAL A 151 -11.37 -3.91 -7.47
C VAL A 151 -11.21 -2.41 -7.29
N LEU A 152 -12.31 -1.67 -7.09
CA LEU A 152 -12.23 -0.20 -7.04
C LEU A 152 -11.47 0.29 -5.81
N ALA A 153 -11.78 -0.21 -4.62
CA ALA A 153 -11.12 0.21 -3.39
C ALA A 153 -9.60 -0.04 -3.43
N PRO A 154 -9.09 -1.25 -3.78
CA PRO A 154 -7.64 -1.44 -3.94
C PRO A 154 -6.99 -0.48 -4.93
N VAL A 155 -7.62 -0.19 -6.06
CA VAL A 155 -7.05 0.75 -7.04
C VAL A 155 -6.99 2.17 -6.48
N SER A 156 -8.09 2.67 -5.92
CA SER A 156 -8.16 4.02 -5.36
C SER A 156 -7.23 4.20 -4.18
N GLU A 157 -7.22 3.23 -3.26
CA GLU A 157 -6.41 3.25 -2.05
C GLU A 157 -4.91 3.19 -2.37
N GLU A 158 -4.48 2.33 -3.28
CA GLU A 158 -3.07 2.28 -3.66
C GLU A 158 -2.62 3.57 -4.36
N LEU A 159 -3.45 4.16 -5.21
CA LEU A 159 -3.13 5.44 -5.83
C LEU A 159 -3.08 6.58 -4.80
N MET A 160 -4.02 6.63 -3.88
CA MET A 160 -4.06 7.68 -2.85
C MET A 160 -2.94 7.50 -1.82
N TYR A 161 -2.84 6.33 -1.19
CA TYR A 161 -1.89 6.13 -0.08
C TYR A 161 -0.46 5.94 -0.56
N ARG A 162 -0.19 5.14 -1.59
CA ARG A 162 1.18 4.89 -2.07
C ARG A 162 1.57 5.89 -3.15
N GLY A 163 0.62 6.26 -4.02
CA GLY A 163 0.86 7.26 -5.06
C GLY A 163 1.02 8.66 -4.48
N VAL A 164 0.04 9.18 -3.76
CA VAL A 164 0.03 10.57 -3.30
C VAL A 164 0.66 10.70 -1.91
N ILE A 165 0.07 10.09 -0.88
CA ILE A 165 0.48 10.32 0.53
C ILE A 165 1.92 9.87 0.78
N TYR A 166 2.28 8.64 0.44
CA TYR A 166 3.64 8.14 0.62
C TYR A 166 4.67 8.95 -0.17
N SER A 167 4.34 9.35 -1.39
CA SER A 167 5.23 10.18 -2.21
C SER A 167 5.43 11.58 -1.63
N LEU A 168 4.41 12.19 -1.04
CA LEU A 168 4.53 13.46 -0.32
C LEU A 168 5.40 13.31 0.92
N LEU A 169 5.18 12.29 1.73
CA LEU A 169 5.96 12.02 2.94
C LEU A 169 7.45 11.79 2.61
N LYS A 170 7.75 11.02 1.56
CA LYS A 170 9.13 10.77 1.12
C LYS A 170 9.90 12.02 0.70
N LYS A 171 9.24 13.13 0.43
CA LYS A 171 9.92 14.41 0.14
C LYS A 171 10.55 15.02 1.38
N SER A 172 10.04 14.71 2.57
CA SER A 172 10.44 15.34 3.82
C SER A 172 11.01 14.36 4.85
N PHE A 173 10.67 13.09 4.74
CA PHE A 173 11.04 12.05 5.70
C PHE A 173 11.80 10.90 5.05
N PRO A 174 12.61 10.15 5.82
CA PRO A 174 13.22 8.92 5.35
C PRO A 174 12.19 7.93 4.82
N VAL A 175 12.57 7.14 3.82
CA VAL A 175 11.69 6.18 3.13
C VAL A 175 10.96 5.25 4.10
N LEU A 176 11.68 4.65 5.05
CA LEU A 176 11.10 3.72 6.02
C LEU A 176 10.10 4.41 6.96
N PHE A 177 10.44 5.60 7.46
CA PHE A 177 9.54 6.39 8.31
C PHE A 177 8.27 6.79 7.54
N SER A 178 8.43 7.22 6.27
CA SER A 178 7.30 7.53 5.39
C SER A 178 6.40 6.32 5.15
N ALA A 179 6.98 5.12 5.02
CA ALA A 179 6.23 3.88 4.86
C ALA A 179 5.42 3.54 6.12
N ILE A 180 6.03 3.68 7.30
CA ILE A 180 5.35 3.45 8.59
C ILE A 180 4.22 4.45 8.78
N LEU A 181 4.47 5.73 8.55
CA LEU A 181 3.48 6.79 8.78
C LEU A 181 2.29 6.66 7.82
N GLN A 182 2.51 6.39 6.52
CA GLN A 182 1.40 6.17 5.59
C GLN A 182 0.62 4.89 5.92
N ALA A 183 1.29 3.81 6.37
CA ALA A 183 0.62 2.58 6.77
C ALA A 183 -0.25 2.79 8.03
N LEU A 184 0.24 3.60 8.98
CA LEU A 184 -0.54 4.00 10.15
C LEU A 184 -1.79 4.80 9.76
N ILE A 185 -1.64 5.79 8.87
CA ILE A 185 -2.77 6.57 8.36
C ILE A 185 -3.76 5.64 7.65
N PHE A 186 -3.28 4.73 6.79
CA PHE A 186 -4.10 3.77 6.09
C PHE A 186 -4.92 2.89 7.05
N ALA A 187 -4.28 2.37 8.09
CA ALA A 187 -4.93 1.54 9.11
C ALA A 187 -5.99 2.32 9.92
N LEU A 188 -5.69 3.55 10.31
CA LEU A 188 -6.63 4.41 11.04
C LEU A 188 -7.88 4.74 10.23
N MET A 189 -7.75 4.90 8.92
CA MET A 189 -8.87 5.21 8.02
C MET A 189 -9.85 4.04 7.84
N HIS A 190 -9.49 2.82 8.23
CA HIS A 190 -10.41 1.67 8.21
C HIS A 190 -11.44 1.70 9.34
N GLY A 191 -11.20 2.47 10.41
CA GLY A 191 -12.19 2.81 11.45
C GLY A 191 -12.59 1.67 12.37
N THR A 192 -12.02 0.46 12.24
CA THR A 192 -12.30 -0.68 13.12
C THR A 192 -11.03 -1.24 13.74
N MET A 193 -11.12 -1.70 15.00
CA MET A 193 -9.99 -2.31 15.70
C MET A 193 -9.60 -3.65 15.10
N VAL A 194 -10.55 -4.35 14.48
CA VAL A 194 -10.34 -5.63 13.79
C VAL A 194 -9.49 -5.43 12.53
N GLN A 195 -9.80 -4.43 11.73
CA GLN A 195 -9.09 -4.18 10.48
C GLN A 195 -7.75 -3.47 10.67
N PHE A 196 -7.54 -2.78 11.81
CA PHE A 196 -6.35 -1.98 12.03
C PHE A 196 -5.03 -2.76 11.86
N PRO A 197 -4.77 -3.91 12.56
CA PRO A 197 -3.49 -4.62 12.42
C PRO A 197 -3.30 -5.20 11.01
N VAL A 198 -4.37 -5.65 10.39
CA VAL A 198 -4.38 -6.15 9.01
C VAL A 198 -4.01 -5.06 8.02
N ALA A 199 -4.71 -3.92 8.09
CA ALA A 199 -4.48 -2.78 7.20
C ALA A 199 -3.09 -2.17 7.42
N PHE A 200 -2.59 -2.12 8.66
CA PHE A 200 -1.24 -1.67 8.94
C PHE A 200 -0.18 -2.57 8.29
N GLY A 201 -0.31 -3.90 8.46
CA GLY A 201 0.58 -4.87 7.84
C GLY A 201 0.57 -4.81 6.32
N LEU A 202 -0.62 -4.79 5.71
CA LEU A 202 -0.79 -4.63 4.26
C LEU A 202 -0.28 -3.28 3.79
N GLY A 203 -0.48 -2.23 4.59
CA GLY A 203 0.04 -0.89 4.36
C GLY A 203 1.55 -0.83 4.22
N LEU A 204 2.26 -1.44 5.15
CA LEU A 204 3.72 -1.57 5.12
C LEU A 204 4.20 -2.43 3.97
N PHE A 205 3.56 -3.59 3.75
CA PHE A 205 3.90 -4.51 2.67
C PHE A 205 3.81 -3.82 1.32
N ASN A 206 2.70 -3.14 1.03
CA ASN A 206 2.50 -2.45 -0.24
C ASN A 206 3.43 -1.24 -0.43
N ALA A 207 3.79 -0.51 0.64
CA ALA A 207 4.82 0.53 0.59
C ALA A 207 6.19 -0.05 0.23
N MET A 208 6.55 -1.21 0.78
CA MET A 208 7.76 -1.94 0.43
C MET A 208 7.74 -2.38 -1.05
N ILE A 209 6.63 -2.95 -1.52
CA ILE A 209 6.49 -3.42 -2.91
C ILE A 209 6.66 -2.26 -3.90
N VAL A 210 5.96 -1.14 -3.71
CA VAL A 210 6.10 0.00 -4.62
C VAL A 210 7.51 0.59 -4.60
N GLN A 211 8.17 0.57 -3.45
CA GLN A 211 9.56 1.02 -3.33
C GLN A 211 10.54 0.08 -4.05
N MET A 212 10.27 -1.24 -4.03
CA MET A 212 11.10 -2.24 -4.68
C MET A 212 10.90 -2.28 -6.20
N THR A 213 9.67 -2.07 -6.66
CA THR A 213 9.27 -2.23 -8.07
C THR A 213 9.21 -0.92 -8.84
N GLY A 214 8.97 0.19 -8.17
CA GLY A 214 8.74 1.50 -8.80
C GLY A 214 7.44 1.57 -9.60
N THR A 215 6.50 0.65 -9.37
CA THR A 215 5.18 0.62 -10.04
C THR A 215 4.07 0.26 -9.07
N TYR A 216 2.86 0.75 -9.33
CA TYR A 216 1.67 0.45 -8.50
C TYR A 216 0.99 -0.86 -8.90
N LEU A 217 1.35 -1.47 -10.03
CA LEU A 217 0.67 -2.65 -10.56
C LEU A 217 0.71 -3.84 -9.60
N TYR A 218 1.87 -4.11 -9.00
CA TYR A 218 2.03 -5.25 -8.11
C TYR A 218 1.30 -5.07 -6.79
N ASN A 219 1.41 -3.90 -6.18
CA ASN A 219 0.73 -3.66 -4.91
C ASN A 219 -0.79 -3.59 -5.06
N ILE A 220 -1.32 -3.07 -6.16
CA ILE A 220 -2.75 -3.17 -6.48
C ILE A 220 -3.15 -4.66 -6.61
N GLY A 221 -2.39 -5.46 -7.34
CA GLY A 221 -2.66 -6.89 -7.49
C GLY A 221 -2.64 -7.65 -6.16
N PHE A 222 -1.65 -7.42 -5.31
CA PHE A 222 -1.58 -8.00 -3.96
C PHE A 222 -2.76 -7.56 -3.08
N HIS A 223 -3.14 -6.29 -3.15
CA HIS A 223 -4.26 -5.76 -2.39
C HIS A 223 -5.60 -6.36 -2.86
N MET A 224 -5.84 -6.41 -4.17
CA MET A 224 -7.03 -7.08 -4.74
C MET A 224 -7.13 -8.53 -4.27
N LEU A 225 -6.02 -9.28 -4.34
CA LEU A 225 -5.97 -10.67 -3.91
C LEU A 225 -6.29 -10.80 -2.41
N PHE A 226 -5.79 -9.86 -1.62
CA PHE A 226 -6.05 -9.79 -0.18
C PHE A 226 -7.54 -9.60 0.12
N ASN A 227 -8.19 -8.65 -0.55
CA ASN A 227 -9.61 -8.36 -0.38
C ASN A 227 -10.52 -9.49 -0.89
N VAL A 228 -10.14 -10.15 -1.99
CA VAL A 228 -10.82 -11.36 -2.47
C VAL A 228 -10.76 -12.48 -1.40
N GLY A 229 -9.59 -12.68 -0.78
CA GLY A 229 -9.45 -13.62 0.33
C GLY A 229 -10.36 -13.27 1.52
N ALA A 230 -10.35 -12.00 1.93
CA ALA A 230 -11.18 -11.53 3.03
C ALA A 230 -12.68 -11.73 2.77
N GLN A 231 -13.12 -11.57 1.54
CA GLN A 231 -14.53 -11.69 1.18
C GLN A 231 -14.98 -13.14 0.97
N PHE A 232 -14.16 -13.97 0.37
CA PHE A 232 -14.56 -15.30 -0.08
C PHE A 232 -13.96 -16.46 0.73
N LEU A 233 -12.81 -16.24 1.37
CA LEU A 233 -12.13 -17.29 2.13
C LEU A 233 -12.42 -17.18 3.63
N THR A 234 -12.28 -16.00 4.21
CA THR A 234 -12.42 -15.77 5.65
C THR A 234 -13.75 -16.29 6.23
N PRO A 235 -14.93 -16.10 5.59
CA PRO A 235 -16.20 -16.58 6.13
C PRO A 235 -16.31 -18.10 6.22
N HIS A 236 -15.46 -18.85 5.54
CA HIS A 236 -15.45 -20.32 5.50
C HIS A 236 -14.33 -20.94 6.35
N LEU A 237 -13.48 -20.11 6.96
CA LEU A 237 -12.41 -20.60 7.81
C LEU A 237 -12.94 -20.91 9.22
N PRO A 238 -12.46 -22.01 9.84
CA PRO A 238 -12.76 -22.29 11.24
C PRO A 238 -12.04 -21.29 12.16
N ASN A 239 -12.62 -21.07 13.33
CA ASN A 239 -11.94 -20.35 14.41
C ASN A 239 -10.84 -21.24 14.99
N VAL A 240 -9.60 -20.86 14.78
CA VAL A 240 -8.43 -21.67 15.18
C VAL A 240 -7.50 -20.95 16.15
N LEU A 241 -7.62 -19.64 16.30
CA LEU A 241 -6.83 -18.89 17.26
C LEU A 241 -7.58 -18.82 18.60
N PRO A 242 -6.97 -19.27 19.70
CA PRO A 242 -7.64 -19.36 20.99
C PRO A 242 -7.97 -18.00 21.60
N ASP A 243 -7.22 -16.96 21.24
CA ASP A 243 -7.42 -15.63 21.77
C ASP A 243 -6.82 -14.53 20.88
N LEU A 244 -7.20 -13.29 21.18
CA LEU A 244 -6.74 -12.08 20.50
C LEU A 244 -5.22 -11.88 20.66
N THR A 245 -4.64 -12.32 21.78
CA THR A 245 -3.22 -12.14 22.08
C THR A 245 -2.36 -12.92 21.09
N LEU A 246 -2.77 -14.14 20.77
CA LEU A 246 -2.06 -14.97 19.81
C LEU A 246 -2.21 -14.40 18.38
N ALA A 247 -3.40 -13.91 18.01
CA ALA A 247 -3.60 -13.23 16.74
C ALA A 247 -2.68 -12.01 16.59
N LEU A 248 -2.60 -11.16 17.62
CA LEU A 248 -1.72 -9.99 17.62
C LEU A 248 -0.24 -10.38 17.59
N ALA A 249 0.17 -11.47 18.24
CA ALA A 249 1.54 -11.98 18.17
C ALA A 249 1.92 -12.38 16.73
N PHE A 250 1.05 -13.08 16.01
CA PHE A 250 1.28 -13.46 14.62
C PHE A 250 1.32 -12.24 13.69
N TYR A 251 0.45 -11.24 13.89
CA TYR A 251 0.52 -9.97 13.14
C TYR A 251 1.81 -9.23 13.42
N THR A 252 2.24 -9.18 14.68
CA THR A 252 3.51 -8.55 15.05
C THR A 252 4.69 -9.21 14.33
N LEU A 253 4.70 -10.54 14.27
CA LEU A 253 5.72 -11.28 13.52
C LEU A 253 5.71 -10.91 12.03
N ALA A 254 4.53 -10.82 11.39
CA ALA A 254 4.41 -10.40 9.99
C ALA A 254 5.00 -8.99 9.77
N ILE A 255 4.66 -8.04 10.65
CA ILE A 255 5.16 -6.67 10.60
C ILE A 255 6.69 -6.64 10.74
N VAL A 256 7.25 -7.38 11.71
CA VAL A 256 8.71 -7.48 11.93
C VAL A 256 9.40 -8.05 10.69
N LEU A 257 8.85 -9.09 10.05
CA LEU A 257 9.39 -9.66 8.82
C LEU A 257 9.38 -8.66 7.67
N ILE A 258 8.28 -7.93 7.48
CA ILE A 258 8.17 -6.90 6.44
C ILE A 258 9.22 -5.81 6.67
N LEU A 259 9.34 -5.30 7.89
CA LEU A 259 10.31 -4.27 8.23
C LEU A 259 11.75 -4.75 8.04
N ALA A 260 12.07 -5.99 8.44
CA ALA A 260 13.39 -6.57 8.26
C ALA A 260 13.77 -6.69 6.78
N ILE A 261 12.87 -7.21 5.95
CA ILE A 261 13.09 -7.30 4.50
C ILE A 261 13.27 -5.92 3.90
N PHE A 262 12.45 -4.96 4.30
CA PHE A 262 12.51 -3.59 3.80
C PHE A 262 13.84 -2.91 4.16
N VAL A 263 14.29 -3.04 5.40
CA VAL A 263 15.60 -2.51 5.85
C VAL A 263 16.75 -3.15 5.08
N VAL A 264 16.73 -4.47 4.90
CA VAL A 264 17.76 -5.19 4.12
C VAL A 264 17.76 -4.70 2.67
N TYR A 265 16.59 -4.52 2.08
CA TYR A 265 16.47 -3.96 0.73
C TYR A 265 17.08 -2.56 0.63
N LEU A 266 16.72 -1.64 1.54
CA LEU A 266 17.23 -0.26 1.54
C LEU A 266 18.75 -0.21 1.72
N LYS A 267 19.31 -0.98 2.66
CA LYS A 267 20.76 -1.07 2.87
C LYS A 267 21.51 -1.58 1.63
N ARG A 268 20.96 -2.57 0.93
CA ARG A 268 21.55 -3.07 -0.32
C ARG A 268 21.58 -1.99 -1.40
N GLN A 269 20.52 -1.17 -1.51
CA GLN A 269 20.51 -0.06 -2.47
C GLN A 269 21.58 0.98 -2.16
N GLU A 270 21.84 1.30 -0.89
CA GLU A 270 22.90 2.22 -0.48
C GLU A 270 24.29 1.69 -0.83
N LEU A 271 24.55 0.40 -0.62
CA LEU A 271 25.81 -0.26 -0.95
C LEU A 271 26.07 -0.27 -2.45
N ASP A 272 25.04 -0.59 -3.28
CA ASP A 272 25.16 -0.58 -4.74
C ASP A 272 25.50 0.82 -5.26
N VAL A 273 24.92 1.87 -4.69
CA VAL A 273 25.23 3.28 -5.03
C VAL A 273 26.63 3.66 -4.58
N GLY A 274 27.09 3.20 -3.43
CA GLY A 274 28.42 3.47 -2.88
C GLY A 274 29.55 2.88 -3.73
N VAL A 275 29.36 1.70 -4.30
CA VAL A 275 30.33 1.03 -5.19
C VAL A 275 30.45 1.78 -6.53
N ILE A 276 29.35 2.32 -7.05
CA ILE A 276 29.35 3.06 -8.33
C ILE A 276 30.04 4.43 -8.21
N LYS A 277 29.99 5.06 -7.04
CA LYS A 277 30.66 6.36 -6.80
C LYS A 277 32.18 6.25 -6.63
N LYS A 278 32.71 5.06 -6.33
CA LYS A 278 34.15 4.81 -6.16
C LYS A 278 34.86 4.35 -7.44
N LYS A 279 34.13 4.13 -8.52
CA LYS A 279 34.65 3.84 -9.87
C LYS A 279 34.44 5.06 -10.78
#